data_29b585af313c6f882fbbfb68499b0de6
#
_entry.id   29b585af313c6f882fbbfb68499b0de6
#
_cell.length_a   1.000
_cell.length_b   1.000
_cell.length_c   1.000
_cell.angle_alpha   90.00
_cell.angle_beta   90.00
_cell.angle_gamma   90.00
#
_symmetry.space_group_name_H-M   'P 1'
#
loop_
_entity.id
_entity.type
_entity.pdbx_description
1 polymer ?
#
loop_
_entity_poly.entity_id
_entity_poly.type
_entity_poly.pdbx_seq_one_letter_code
_entity_poly.pdbx_strand_id
1 'polypeptide(L)'
;DVISFNGGIIYDKNGNIINITPMKLKDLYYTIEILKSLEISYQLYTKNTIYTNSIETDITAYIDLIRANGEEPNEQHLRQEARNKLALGHITEVDNIELYLNQENNPAIKVIGISNDLEKLKHATELLSGNDNISVTSSGANNVEIMDKKATKGEALKIVAEIHDINLKNAIAIGDNLNDQAMLDIV
;
A
#
# COMPACT_ATOMS: atom_id res chain seq x y z
N ASP A 1 -6.88 16.64 -9.65
CA ASP A 1 -5.86 16.00 -8.82
C ASP A 1 -6.13 14.49 -8.67
N VAL A 2 -5.12 13.71 -8.37
CA VAL A 2 -5.23 12.27 -8.17
C VAL A 2 -4.71 11.93 -6.77
N ILE A 3 -5.54 11.27 -5.96
CA ILE A 3 -5.15 10.71 -4.67
C ILE A 3 -4.80 9.24 -4.88
N SER A 4 -3.58 8.85 -4.55
CA SER A 4 -3.02 7.51 -4.75
C SER A 4 -2.58 6.90 -3.42
N PHE A 5 -2.33 5.58 -3.40
CA PHE A 5 -1.91 4.85 -2.20
C PHE A 5 -2.80 5.17 -0.97
N ASN A 6 -4.13 5.04 -1.13
CA ASN A 6 -5.12 5.30 -0.07
C ASN A 6 -5.00 6.69 0.60
N GLY A 7 -4.33 7.67 -0.03
CA GLY A 7 -4.06 8.99 0.53
C GLY A 7 -2.58 9.26 0.82
N GLY A 8 -1.70 8.30 0.56
CA GLY A 8 -0.26 8.44 0.79
C GLY A 8 0.44 9.39 -0.15
N ILE A 9 -0.06 9.56 -1.37
CA ILE A 9 0.47 10.50 -2.37
C ILE A 9 -0.68 11.24 -3.05
N ILE A 10 -0.51 12.54 -3.24
CA ILE A 10 -1.43 13.39 -4.02
C ILE A 10 -0.66 13.99 -5.19
N TYR A 11 -1.22 13.87 -6.40
CA TYR A 11 -0.70 14.45 -7.62
C TYR A 11 -1.62 15.55 -8.12
N ASP A 12 -1.04 16.61 -8.70
CA ASP A 12 -1.78 17.62 -9.44
C ASP A 12 -2.26 17.07 -10.82
N LYS A 13 -3.01 17.88 -11.54
CA LYS A 13 -3.50 17.54 -12.90
C LYS A 13 -2.40 17.33 -13.94
N ASN A 14 -1.17 17.76 -13.65
CA ASN A 14 -0.01 17.62 -14.54
C ASN A 14 0.85 16.40 -14.14
N GLY A 15 0.48 15.67 -13.07
CA GLY A 15 1.24 14.53 -12.54
C GLY A 15 2.37 14.91 -11.58
N ASN A 16 2.47 16.18 -11.15
CA ASN A 16 3.43 16.56 -10.13
C ASN A 16 2.92 16.18 -8.74
N ILE A 17 3.80 15.73 -7.89
CA ILE A 17 3.47 15.41 -6.50
C ILE A 17 3.29 16.71 -5.71
N ILE A 18 2.13 16.89 -5.11
CA ILE A 18 1.79 18.04 -4.25
C ILE A 18 1.80 17.67 -2.76
N ASN A 19 1.62 16.40 -2.43
CA ASN A 19 1.78 15.93 -1.05
C ASN A 19 2.22 14.47 -1.00
N ILE A 20 3.04 14.13 0.01
CA ILE A 20 3.38 12.75 0.38
C ILE A 20 3.21 12.61 1.88
N THR A 21 2.60 11.51 2.30
CA THR A 21 2.47 11.09 3.71
C THR A 21 3.28 9.81 3.91
N PRO A 22 4.59 9.89 4.18
CA PRO A 22 5.44 8.71 4.32
C PRO A 22 5.28 8.05 5.68
N MET A 23 5.56 6.76 5.75
CA MET A 23 5.71 6.05 7.01
C MET A 23 6.98 6.53 7.74
N LYS A 24 6.90 6.63 9.06
CA LYS A 24 8.08 6.93 9.89
C LYS A 24 9.00 5.72 9.96
N LEU A 25 10.30 5.97 9.95
CA LEU A 25 11.31 4.90 9.93
C LEU A 25 11.15 3.90 11.10
N LYS A 26 10.84 4.37 12.30
CA LYS A 26 10.60 3.50 13.45
C LYS A 26 9.41 2.57 13.26
N ASP A 27 8.34 3.06 12.61
CA ASP A 27 7.12 2.29 12.35
C ASP A 27 7.32 1.32 11.19
N LEU A 28 8.20 1.65 10.23
CA LEU A 28 8.67 0.74 9.17
C LEU A 28 9.43 -0.46 9.76
N TYR A 29 10.44 -0.21 10.61
CA TYR A 29 11.19 -1.29 11.27
C TYR A 29 10.26 -2.17 12.11
N TYR A 30 9.38 -1.57 12.92
CA TYR A 30 8.40 -2.31 13.70
C TYR A 30 7.53 -3.22 12.82
N THR A 31 7.03 -2.69 11.70
CA THR A 31 6.21 -3.44 10.74
C THR A 31 6.99 -4.62 10.16
N ILE A 32 8.20 -4.38 9.68
CA ILE A 32 9.01 -5.42 9.02
C ILE A 32 9.43 -6.51 10.01
N GLU A 33 9.79 -6.17 11.24
CA GLU A 33 10.11 -7.15 12.26
C GLU A 33 8.94 -8.10 12.55
N ILE A 34 7.71 -7.58 12.65
CA ILE A 34 6.51 -8.41 12.83
C ILE A 34 6.30 -9.31 11.62
N LEU A 35 6.31 -8.79 10.39
CA LEU A 35 6.10 -9.60 9.19
C LEU A 35 7.16 -10.70 9.06
N LYS A 36 8.43 -10.38 9.34
CA LYS A 36 9.53 -11.36 9.34
C LYS A 36 9.36 -12.44 10.40
N SER A 37 8.98 -12.05 11.63
CA SER A 37 8.79 -13.01 12.73
C SER A 37 7.70 -14.02 12.46
N LEU A 38 6.72 -13.66 11.63
CA LEU A 38 5.61 -14.49 11.18
C LEU A 38 5.88 -15.17 9.81
N GLU A 39 7.08 -14.97 9.24
CA GLU A 39 7.45 -15.47 7.91
C GLU A 39 6.47 -15.05 6.81
N ILE A 40 5.97 -13.82 6.89
CA ILE A 40 5.10 -13.21 5.88
C ILE A 40 5.98 -12.47 4.87
N SER A 41 5.83 -12.82 3.59
CA SER A 41 6.47 -12.07 2.50
C SER A 41 5.94 -10.65 2.43
N TYR A 42 6.80 -9.68 2.08
CA TYR A 42 6.37 -8.28 2.03
C TYR A 42 7.00 -7.51 0.89
N GLN A 43 6.28 -6.46 0.48
CA GLN A 43 6.73 -5.47 -0.49
C GLN A 43 6.80 -4.10 0.18
N LEU A 44 7.80 -3.30 -0.21
CA LEU A 44 7.95 -1.91 0.22
C LEU A 44 7.58 -0.98 -0.93
N TYR A 45 6.47 -0.28 -0.78
CA TYR A 45 6.02 0.74 -1.72
C TYR A 45 6.64 2.08 -1.36
N THR A 46 7.40 2.62 -2.29
CA THR A 46 8.05 3.94 -2.14
C THR A 46 7.48 4.94 -3.13
N LYS A 47 7.94 6.17 -3.06
CA LYS A 47 7.59 7.22 -4.02
C LYS A 47 7.85 6.82 -5.48
N ASN A 48 8.96 6.11 -5.75
CA ASN A 48 9.44 5.91 -7.12
C ASN A 48 9.28 4.46 -7.62
N THR A 49 9.27 3.47 -6.73
CA THR A 49 9.24 2.05 -7.10
C THR A 49 8.69 1.19 -5.96
N ILE A 50 8.35 -0.04 -6.28
CA ILE A 50 8.01 -1.08 -5.32
C ILE A 50 9.23 -1.99 -5.18
N TYR A 51 9.78 -2.12 -3.98
CA TYR A 51 10.82 -3.11 -3.71
C TYR A 51 10.21 -4.44 -3.28
N THR A 52 10.71 -5.52 -3.86
CA THR A 52 10.38 -6.90 -3.49
C THR A 52 11.63 -7.76 -3.41
N ASN A 53 11.61 -8.82 -2.60
CA ASN A 53 12.69 -9.80 -2.59
C ASN A 53 12.53 -10.85 -3.70
N SER A 54 11.31 -11.09 -4.18
CA SER A 54 11.06 -12.03 -5.28
C SER A 54 9.73 -11.72 -5.98
N ILE A 55 9.84 -11.22 -7.19
CA ILE A 55 8.66 -10.96 -8.03
C ILE A 55 7.94 -12.27 -8.39
N GLU A 56 8.67 -13.38 -8.50
CA GLU A 56 8.08 -14.68 -8.80
C GLU A 56 7.21 -15.18 -7.63
N THR A 57 7.66 -14.99 -6.39
CA THR A 57 6.89 -15.29 -5.18
C THR A 57 5.61 -14.45 -5.13
N ASP A 58 5.72 -13.16 -5.41
CA ASP A 58 4.58 -12.24 -5.40
C ASP A 58 3.52 -12.61 -6.45
N ILE A 59 3.96 -12.94 -7.67
CA ILE A 59 3.06 -13.37 -8.75
C ILE A 59 2.37 -14.69 -8.39
N THR A 60 3.12 -15.63 -7.82
CA THR A 60 2.57 -16.93 -7.44
C THR A 60 1.51 -16.75 -6.35
N ALA A 61 1.77 -15.94 -5.33
CA ALA A 61 0.78 -15.62 -4.30
C ALA A 61 -0.48 -14.96 -4.87
N TYR A 62 -0.33 -14.08 -5.87
CA TYR A 62 -1.46 -13.44 -6.53
C TYR A 62 -2.27 -14.43 -7.40
N ILE A 63 -1.60 -15.32 -8.12
CA ILE A 63 -2.24 -16.41 -8.89
C ILE A 63 -3.05 -17.32 -7.96
N ASP A 64 -2.47 -17.71 -6.83
CA ASP A 64 -3.14 -18.56 -5.85
C ASP A 64 -4.37 -17.88 -5.24
N LEU A 65 -4.31 -16.55 -5.03
CA LEU A 65 -5.47 -15.78 -4.59
C LEU A 65 -6.61 -15.82 -5.60
N ILE A 66 -6.33 -15.61 -6.89
CA ILE A 66 -7.35 -15.66 -7.95
C ILE A 66 -8.02 -17.03 -7.95
N ARG A 67 -7.23 -18.11 -7.85
CA ARG A 67 -7.75 -19.48 -7.77
C ARG A 67 -8.61 -19.72 -6.53
N ALA A 68 -8.17 -19.20 -5.37
CA ALA A 68 -8.92 -19.32 -4.13
C ALA A 68 -10.29 -18.63 -4.20
N ASN A 69 -10.41 -17.59 -4.99
CA ASN A 69 -11.69 -16.92 -5.27
C ASN A 69 -12.56 -17.64 -6.32
N GLY A 70 -12.12 -18.80 -6.82
CA GLY A 70 -12.86 -19.60 -7.80
C GLY A 70 -12.71 -19.11 -9.25
N GLU A 71 -11.72 -18.25 -9.52
CA GLU A 71 -11.42 -17.74 -10.84
C GLU A 71 -10.22 -18.47 -11.46
N GLU A 72 -10.19 -18.56 -12.80
CA GLU A 72 -9.04 -19.15 -13.53
C GLU A 72 -8.10 -18.02 -13.98
N PRO A 73 -6.87 -17.91 -13.39
CA PRO A 73 -5.94 -16.84 -13.72
C PRO A 73 -5.27 -17.06 -15.08
N ASN A 74 -5.15 -16.00 -15.87
CA ASN A 74 -4.27 -16.02 -17.03
C ASN A 74 -2.81 -15.80 -16.59
N GLU A 75 -2.16 -16.89 -16.17
CA GLU A 75 -0.80 -16.85 -15.62
C GLU A 75 0.22 -16.21 -16.57
N GLN A 76 0.13 -16.55 -17.87
CA GLN A 76 1.04 -15.99 -18.87
C GLN A 76 0.93 -14.47 -18.94
N HIS A 77 -0.27 -13.94 -18.90
CA HIS A 77 -0.55 -12.50 -18.91
C HIS A 77 0.01 -11.84 -17.65
N LEU A 78 -0.28 -12.40 -16.46
CA LEU A 78 0.18 -11.87 -15.18
C LEU A 78 1.71 -11.83 -15.09
N ARG A 79 2.39 -12.91 -15.50
CA ARG A 79 3.86 -12.97 -15.55
C ARG A 79 4.44 -11.98 -16.55
N GLN A 80 3.79 -11.77 -17.70
CA GLN A 80 4.25 -10.78 -18.69
C GLN A 80 4.07 -9.36 -18.17
N GLU A 81 2.96 -9.06 -17.52
CA GLU A 81 2.70 -7.76 -16.89
C GLU A 81 3.74 -7.43 -15.81
N ALA A 82 4.06 -8.40 -14.96
CA ALA A 82 5.07 -8.24 -13.93
C ALA A 82 6.47 -7.96 -14.52
N ARG A 83 6.87 -8.68 -15.59
CA ARG A 83 8.11 -8.40 -16.31
C ARG A 83 8.13 -7.00 -16.92
N ASN A 84 7.01 -6.54 -17.46
CA ASN A 84 6.90 -5.17 -17.98
C ASN A 84 7.08 -4.14 -16.87
N LYS A 85 6.46 -4.34 -15.69
CA LYS A 85 6.62 -3.46 -14.53
C LYS A 85 8.08 -3.43 -14.04
N LEU A 86 8.76 -4.59 -14.05
CA LEU A 86 10.18 -4.69 -13.73
C LEU A 86 11.04 -3.91 -14.75
N ALA A 87 10.81 -4.12 -16.04
CA ALA A 87 11.55 -3.45 -17.11
C ALA A 87 11.36 -1.93 -17.12
N LEU A 88 10.22 -1.43 -16.67
CA LEU A 88 9.91 -0.01 -16.52
C LEU A 88 10.41 0.60 -15.19
N GLY A 89 10.97 -0.21 -14.29
CA GLY A 89 11.41 0.25 -12.97
C GLY A 89 10.26 0.53 -11.98
N HIS A 90 9.04 0.12 -12.30
CA HIS A 90 7.91 0.23 -11.39
C HIS A 90 8.01 -0.76 -10.23
N ILE A 91 8.70 -1.88 -10.44
CA ILE A 91 9.09 -2.85 -9.43
C ILE A 91 10.61 -3.04 -9.52
N THR A 92 11.25 -3.18 -8.37
CA THR A 92 12.69 -3.44 -8.26
C THR A 92 12.89 -4.66 -7.35
N GLU A 93 13.41 -5.73 -7.91
CA GLU A 93 13.79 -6.92 -7.13
C GLU A 93 15.14 -6.70 -6.47
N VAL A 94 15.23 -6.99 -5.17
CA VAL A 94 16.41 -6.76 -4.34
C VAL A 94 16.62 -7.89 -3.34
N ASP A 95 17.87 -8.19 -3.02
CA ASP A 95 18.20 -9.23 -2.03
C ASP A 95 17.75 -8.87 -0.61
N ASN A 96 17.77 -7.57 -0.27
CA ASN A 96 17.40 -7.09 1.06
C ASN A 96 16.68 -5.74 0.99
N ILE A 97 15.37 -5.77 1.19
CA ILE A 97 14.49 -4.58 1.19
C ILE A 97 14.87 -3.60 2.32
N GLU A 98 15.40 -4.08 3.45
CA GLU A 98 15.71 -3.23 4.61
C GLU A 98 16.77 -2.16 4.30
N LEU A 99 17.61 -2.38 3.30
CA LEU A 99 18.58 -1.38 2.82
C LEU A 99 17.93 -0.14 2.19
N TYR A 100 16.64 -0.23 1.85
CA TYR A 100 15.89 0.80 1.13
C TYR A 100 14.86 1.54 2.01
N LEU A 101 14.79 1.23 3.33
CA LEU A 101 13.81 1.83 4.24
C LEU A 101 14.05 3.31 4.51
N ASN A 102 15.33 3.74 4.50
CA ASN A 102 15.72 5.10 4.87
C ASN A 102 16.32 5.83 3.66
N GLN A 103 15.50 6.06 2.64
CA GLN A 103 15.91 6.83 1.46
C GLN A 103 15.25 8.21 1.48
N GLU A 104 16.03 9.26 1.71
CA GLU A 104 15.54 10.64 1.81
C GLU A 104 14.73 11.09 0.59
N ASN A 105 15.21 10.76 -0.62
CA ASN A 105 14.57 11.14 -1.88
C ASN A 105 13.52 10.14 -2.38
N ASN A 106 13.36 9.00 -1.70
CA ASN A 106 12.45 7.92 -2.08
C ASN A 106 11.76 7.34 -0.84
N PRO A 107 10.96 8.15 -0.11
CA PRO A 107 10.35 7.72 1.13
C PRO A 107 9.39 6.56 0.94
N ALA A 108 9.33 5.69 1.95
CA ALA A 108 8.37 4.59 2.02
C ALA A 108 6.97 5.11 2.32
N ILE A 109 6.01 4.67 1.54
CA ILE A 109 4.60 5.09 1.64
C ILE A 109 3.75 4.00 2.26
N LYS A 110 4.00 2.75 1.88
CA LYS A 110 3.21 1.60 2.28
C LYS A 110 4.07 0.33 2.34
N VAL A 111 3.73 -0.56 3.27
CA VAL A 111 4.20 -1.94 3.27
C VAL A 111 3.00 -2.85 3.01
N ILE A 112 3.15 -3.83 2.15
CA ILE A 112 2.14 -4.90 1.96
C ILE A 112 2.77 -6.21 2.41
N GLY A 113 2.16 -6.86 3.41
CA GLY A 113 2.45 -8.25 3.76
C GLY A 113 1.54 -9.19 2.97
N ILE A 114 2.08 -10.27 2.42
CA ILE A 114 1.37 -11.22 1.57
C ILE A 114 1.59 -12.64 2.10
N SER A 115 0.51 -13.39 2.32
CA SER A 115 0.57 -14.77 2.74
C SER A 115 -0.71 -15.52 2.34
N ASN A 116 -0.58 -16.80 2.00
CA ASN A 116 -1.73 -17.71 1.83
C ASN A 116 -2.19 -18.30 3.17
N ASP A 117 -1.43 -18.08 4.25
CA ASP A 117 -1.80 -18.45 5.61
C ASP A 117 -2.56 -17.31 6.28
N LEU A 118 -3.88 -17.42 6.30
CA LEU A 118 -4.77 -16.37 6.83
C LEU A 118 -4.63 -16.19 8.35
N GLU A 119 -4.22 -17.23 9.10
CA GLU A 119 -3.98 -17.10 10.54
C GLU A 119 -2.74 -16.26 10.81
N LYS A 120 -1.67 -16.40 9.99
CA LYS A 120 -0.51 -15.50 10.06
C LYS A 120 -0.89 -14.05 9.78
N LEU A 121 -1.71 -13.79 8.75
CA LEU A 121 -2.16 -12.43 8.43
C LEU A 121 -3.03 -11.83 9.52
N LYS A 122 -3.93 -12.62 10.10
CA LYS A 122 -4.74 -12.19 11.23
C LYS A 122 -3.87 -11.83 12.44
N HIS A 123 -2.91 -12.68 12.79
CA HIS A 123 -1.98 -12.42 13.89
C HIS A 123 -1.13 -11.16 13.63
N ALA A 124 -0.62 -11.00 12.39
CA ALA A 124 0.07 -9.77 12.01
C ALA A 124 -0.80 -8.53 12.19
N THR A 125 -2.06 -8.61 11.75
CA THR A 125 -3.04 -7.51 11.89
C THR A 125 -3.26 -7.15 13.36
N GLU A 126 -3.43 -8.14 14.24
CA GLU A 126 -3.60 -7.93 15.68
C GLU A 126 -2.39 -7.23 16.30
N LEU A 127 -1.16 -7.72 16.01
CA LEU A 127 0.08 -7.13 16.53
C LEU A 127 0.30 -5.70 16.01
N LEU A 128 0.12 -5.49 14.69
CA LEU A 128 0.34 -4.19 14.05
C LEU A 128 -0.70 -3.15 14.49
N SER A 129 -1.95 -3.56 14.72
CA SER A 129 -3.03 -2.66 15.20
C SER A 129 -2.78 -2.10 16.61
N GLY A 130 -1.84 -2.66 17.35
CA GLY A 130 -1.38 -2.11 18.63
C GLY A 130 -0.52 -0.83 18.51
N ASN A 131 -0.10 -0.44 17.31
CA ASN A 131 0.67 0.77 17.08
C ASN A 131 -0.23 1.92 16.56
N ASP A 132 -0.47 2.91 17.41
CA ASP A 132 -1.32 4.06 17.10
C ASP A 132 -0.82 4.99 15.97
N ASN A 133 0.40 4.82 15.48
CA ASN A 133 0.96 5.66 14.41
C ASN A 133 0.68 5.10 13.01
N ILE A 134 0.24 3.86 12.89
CA ILE A 134 -0.01 3.21 11.61
C ILE A 134 -1.48 2.87 11.42
N SER A 135 -1.88 2.76 10.18
CA SER A 135 -3.17 2.20 9.74
C SER A 135 -2.90 0.83 9.16
N VAL A 136 -3.71 -0.14 9.56
CA VAL A 136 -3.64 -1.52 9.08
C VAL A 136 -4.94 -1.84 8.38
N THR A 137 -4.88 -2.15 7.10
CA THR A 137 -6.03 -2.44 6.23
C THR A 137 -5.73 -3.67 5.37
N SER A 138 -6.66 -4.03 4.51
CA SER A 138 -6.50 -5.09 3.52
C SER A 138 -7.22 -4.70 2.24
N SER A 139 -6.70 -5.06 1.09
CA SER A 139 -7.36 -4.97 -0.22
C SER A 139 -7.79 -6.33 -0.77
N GLY A 140 -7.49 -7.40 -0.05
CA GLY A 140 -7.82 -8.78 -0.42
C GLY A 140 -7.66 -9.72 0.76
N ALA A 141 -8.10 -10.96 0.62
CA ALA A 141 -8.08 -11.95 1.70
C ALA A 141 -6.65 -12.35 2.14
N ASN A 142 -5.67 -12.26 1.23
CA ASN A 142 -4.31 -12.78 1.42
C ASN A 142 -3.26 -11.67 1.64
N ASN A 143 -3.67 -10.47 2.03
CA ASN A 143 -2.73 -9.39 2.31
C ASN A 143 -3.10 -8.56 3.53
N VAL A 144 -2.11 -7.87 4.05
CA VAL A 144 -2.25 -6.79 5.02
C VAL A 144 -1.48 -5.58 4.50
N GLU A 145 -2.12 -4.42 4.51
CA GLU A 145 -1.55 -3.15 4.04
C GLU A 145 -1.31 -2.23 5.23
N ILE A 146 -0.09 -1.74 5.36
CA ILE A 146 0.35 -0.92 6.48
C ILE A 146 0.84 0.42 5.95
N MET A 147 0.33 1.51 6.53
CA MET A 147 0.63 2.88 6.14
C MET A 147 0.74 3.79 7.37
N ASP A 148 1.22 5.02 7.20
CA ASP A 148 1.06 6.03 8.25
C ASP A 148 -0.44 6.27 8.52
N LYS A 149 -0.81 6.46 9.79
CA LYS A 149 -2.21 6.66 10.20
C LYS A 149 -2.88 7.86 9.51
N LYS A 150 -2.09 8.85 9.08
CA LYS A 150 -2.58 10.02 8.36
C LYS A 150 -2.74 9.79 6.84
N ALA A 151 -2.21 8.68 6.33
CA ALA A 151 -2.35 8.34 4.92
C ALA A 151 -3.74 7.71 4.67
N THR A 152 -4.79 8.54 4.71
CA THR A 152 -6.17 8.14 4.44
C THR A 152 -6.76 8.96 3.31
N LYS A 153 -7.75 8.41 2.60
CA LYS A 153 -8.47 9.12 1.54
C LYS A 153 -9.14 10.41 2.07
N GLY A 154 -9.57 10.39 3.34
CA GLY A 154 -10.18 11.57 3.98
C GLY A 154 -9.17 12.67 4.24
N GLU A 155 -8.01 12.38 4.82
CA GLU A 155 -6.97 13.38 5.04
C GLU A 155 -6.44 13.94 3.71
N ALA A 156 -6.23 13.10 2.71
CA ALA A 156 -5.84 13.54 1.38
C ALA A 156 -6.90 14.44 0.73
N LEU A 157 -8.19 14.14 0.89
CA LEU A 157 -9.28 14.97 0.37
C LEU A 157 -9.33 16.34 1.06
N LYS A 158 -9.06 16.42 2.37
CA LYS A 158 -8.93 17.71 3.08
C LYS A 158 -7.82 18.58 2.48
N ILE A 159 -6.65 18.00 2.22
CA ILE A 159 -5.53 18.71 1.60
C ILE A 159 -5.91 19.22 0.21
N VAL A 160 -6.54 18.40 -0.64
CA VAL A 160 -7.00 18.83 -1.97
C VAL A 160 -8.05 19.93 -1.86
N ALA A 161 -9.00 19.82 -0.94
CA ALA A 161 -10.02 20.81 -0.72
C ALA A 161 -9.43 22.16 -0.28
N GLU A 162 -8.43 22.14 0.61
CA GLU A 162 -7.71 23.34 1.05
C GLU A 162 -6.95 24.01 -0.11
N ILE A 163 -6.23 23.24 -0.93
CA ILE A 163 -5.49 23.75 -2.09
C ILE A 163 -6.41 24.48 -3.09
N HIS A 164 -7.64 23.97 -3.27
CA HIS A 164 -8.59 24.49 -4.26
C HIS A 164 -9.68 25.39 -3.66
N ASP A 165 -9.59 25.74 -2.37
CA ASP A 165 -10.61 26.53 -1.65
C ASP A 165 -12.03 25.92 -1.76
N ILE A 166 -12.13 24.59 -1.66
CA ILE A 166 -13.38 23.83 -1.76
C ILE A 166 -13.95 23.59 -0.37
N ASN A 167 -15.19 24.01 -0.15
CA ASN A 167 -15.93 23.63 1.05
C ASN A 167 -16.44 22.17 0.89
N LEU A 168 -15.94 21.26 1.70
CA LEU A 168 -16.30 19.83 1.67
C LEU A 168 -17.80 19.59 1.87
N LYS A 169 -18.52 20.48 2.56
CA LYS A 169 -20.00 20.40 2.68
C LYS A 169 -20.73 20.54 1.34
N ASN A 170 -20.05 21.00 0.30
CA ASN A 170 -20.58 21.12 -1.05
C ASN A 170 -20.02 20.01 -1.98
N ALA A 171 -19.28 19.06 -1.43
CA ALA A 171 -18.70 17.93 -2.15
C ALA A 171 -19.60 16.70 -2.05
N ILE A 172 -19.41 15.77 -2.96
CA ILE A 172 -20.02 14.44 -2.94
C ILE A 172 -18.89 13.42 -3.07
N ALA A 173 -18.90 12.41 -2.20
CA ALA A 173 -18.00 11.28 -2.30
C ALA A 173 -18.76 9.99 -2.58
N ILE A 174 -18.14 9.08 -3.32
CA ILE A 174 -18.65 7.73 -3.60
C ILE A 174 -17.54 6.75 -3.26
N GLY A 175 -17.84 5.71 -2.52
CA GLY A 175 -16.92 4.66 -2.12
C GLY A 175 -17.70 3.39 -1.76
N ASP A 176 -17.03 2.25 -1.79
CA ASP A 176 -17.62 0.92 -1.56
C ASP A 176 -16.81 0.07 -0.57
N ASN A 177 -15.70 0.59 -0.05
CA ASN A 177 -14.81 -0.16 0.82
C ASN A 177 -14.49 0.60 2.13
N LEU A 178 -14.01 -0.11 3.14
CA LEU A 178 -13.67 0.46 4.45
C LEU A 178 -12.63 1.58 4.39
N ASN A 179 -11.70 1.56 3.43
CA ASN A 179 -10.73 2.63 3.24
C ASN A 179 -11.34 3.94 2.68
N ASP A 180 -12.60 3.89 2.22
CA ASP A 180 -13.35 5.07 1.76
C ASP A 180 -14.09 5.79 2.90
N GLN A 181 -14.32 5.11 4.03
CA GLN A 181 -15.10 5.65 5.14
C GLN A 181 -14.59 7.03 5.58
N ALA A 182 -13.28 7.17 5.77
CA ALA A 182 -12.70 8.45 6.19
C ALA A 182 -12.96 9.62 5.21
N MET A 183 -13.18 9.32 3.93
CA MET A 183 -13.56 10.30 2.92
C MET A 183 -15.07 10.57 2.96
N LEU A 184 -15.90 9.54 3.13
CA LEU A 184 -17.35 9.66 3.20
C LEU A 184 -17.82 10.44 4.44
N ASP A 185 -17.09 10.33 5.55
CA ASP A 185 -17.44 10.98 6.83
C ASP A 185 -17.25 12.51 6.83
N ILE A 186 -16.58 13.07 5.83
CA ILE A 186 -16.18 14.50 5.83
C ILE A 186 -16.84 15.35 4.74
N VAL A 187 -17.71 14.77 3.90
CA VAL A 187 -18.43 15.46 2.80
C VAL A 187 -19.92 15.55 3.06
#